data_acef09db3d1ecc6a5ab5c8b6fefd6f54
#
_entry.id   acef09db3d1ecc6a5ab5c8b6fefd6f54
#
_cell.length_a   1.000
_cell.length_b   1.000
_cell.length_c   1.000
_cell.angle_alpha   90.00
_cell.angle_beta   90.00
_cell.angle_gamma   90.00
#
_symmetry.space_group_name_H-M   'P 1'
#
loop_
_entity.id
_entity.type
_entity.pdbx_description
1 polymer ?
#
loop_
_entity_poly.entity_id
_entity_poly.type
_entity_poly.pdbx_seq_one_letter_code
_entity_poly.pdbx_strand_id
1 'polypeptide(L)'
;MHDCFEYNGTLTDYPARTEWYWLTHPDNDYTNFNFDYHTPHWESDCVQVFGDQHASNSHTYLVNKRHDNNSPWQFHNHTVTRTASHPVFHATNLQPNEQEGVRMFSNFFNFIKRCCNKTDADYFWVTASVCDYSSFDFTWHPDIGEEKFVHAWTTQDNKYGYTFFVPRQEFIQQAQTLQKLEWFEHIKYHYEVPMYSLPVNSFSLREGVADKIKHHTFTHHYEWFIEDGLDFDTQEYQPSRWDDINIESHGQNSNAMLVPREAKSFIVDQVYDYPHVVKKTTSVVQPTFDIIVLGYKEPDLQENYEAIHSRHHTAKLVSGIEGNVNAYKECARQSDTEYFYCVFAKSKLDPGFSFHYHPDCMERPHHYIFKCYNPMIDYAYGHMGIILYHKQMVLDAKEWGPDFTCSFPVKLVDQISNTANYFHTPFLTYRTAFRECVKLASNCIQGSDHVENTNILNKWLHSKDEWTRRGAYDAVKHVNDSGDLMQVFDWEFIESKYSVWL
;
A
#
# COMPACT_ATOMS: atom_id res chain seq x y z
N MET A 1 23.17 -54.47 -30.19
CA MET A 1 22.22 -53.37 -30.27
C MET A 1 21.16 -53.60 -29.19
N HIS A 2 20.98 -52.70 -28.26
CA HIS A 2 19.99 -52.79 -27.20
C HIS A 2 18.60 -52.34 -27.76
N ASP A 3 17.53 -52.88 -27.19
CA ASP A 3 16.19 -52.35 -27.49
C ASP A 3 16.10 -50.90 -26.99
N CYS A 4 15.30 -50.12 -27.65
CA CYS A 4 15.10 -48.71 -27.31
C CYS A 4 13.61 -48.41 -27.18
N PHE A 5 13.20 -47.77 -26.10
CA PHE A 5 11.85 -47.42 -25.79
C PHE A 5 11.76 -45.97 -25.37
N GLU A 6 10.61 -45.38 -25.65
CA GLU A 6 10.27 -44.12 -25.07
C GLU A 6 9.98 -44.28 -23.58
N TYR A 7 10.54 -43.40 -22.75
CA TYR A 7 10.34 -43.42 -21.32
C TYR A 7 8.90 -43.03 -20.96
N ASN A 8 8.26 -43.83 -20.14
CA ASN A 8 6.83 -43.69 -19.76
C ASN A 8 6.63 -43.40 -18.27
N GLY A 9 7.66 -42.94 -17.57
CA GLY A 9 7.61 -42.61 -16.14
C GLY A 9 8.06 -43.73 -15.20
N THR A 10 8.46 -44.91 -15.73
CA THR A 10 8.99 -46.02 -14.93
C THR A 10 10.26 -46.61 -15.55
N LEU A 11 11.10 -47.25 -14.73
CA LEU A 11 12.26 -47.99 -15.23
C LEU A 11 11.89 -49.44 -15.63
N THR A 12 10.72 -49.89 -15.31
CA THR A 12 10.26 -51.27 -15.48
C THR A 12 9.12 -51.37 -16.47
N ASP A 13 8.70 -52.63 -16.75
CA ASP A 13 7.53 -52.94 -17.57
C ASP A 13 7.66 -52.68 -19.09
N TYR A 14 8.90 -52.60 -19.55
CA TYR A 14 9.17 -52.54 -20.99
C TYR A 14 9.35 -53.95 -21.62
N PRO A 15 8.78 -54.16 -22.78
CA PRO A 15 8.83 -55.49 -23.45
C PRO A 15 10.18 -55.75 -24.13
N ALA A 16 11.28 -55.44 -23.45
CA ALA A 16 12.61 -55.55 -23.99
C ALA A 16 12.97 -57.02 -24.30
N ARG A 17 13.58 -57.27 -25.43
CA ARG A 17 14.11 -58.60 -25.84
C ARG A 17 15.52 -58.80 -25.39
N THR A 18 16.28 -57.71 -25.24
CA THR A 18 17.64 -57.72 -24.74
C THR A 18 17.69 -57.58 -23.22
N GLU A 19 18.81 -57.98 -22.61
CA GLU A 19 19.02 -57.86 -21.16
C GLU A 19 19.11 -56.40 -20.70
N TRP A 20 19.71 -55.55 -21.54
CA TRP A 20 19.80 -54.10 -21.38
C TRP A 20 18.94 -53.44 -22.45
N TYR A 21 18.33 -52.31 -22.09
CA TYR A 21 17.54 -51.49 -23.00
C TYR A 21 17.67 -49.99 -22.68
N TRP A 22 17.50 -49.20 -23.72
CA TRP A 22 17.53 -47.76 -23.62
C TRP A 22 16.11 -47.24 -23.36
N LEU A 23 16.05 -46.26 -22.45
CA LEU A 23 14.90 -45.43 -22.30
C LEU A 23 15.26 -44.01 -22.78
N THR A 24 14.53 -43.55 -23.75
CA THR A 24 14.75 -42.29 -24.43
C THR A 24 13.62 -41.33 -24.11
N HIS A 25 13.94 -40.08 -24.02
CA HIS A 25 12.92 -39.05 -23.83
C HIS A 25 12.49 -38.49 -25.17
N PRO A 26 11.16 -38.30 -25.44
CA PRO A 26 10.68 -37.84 -26.75
C PRO A 26 11.16 -36.44 -27.12
N ASP A 27 11.49 -35.63 -26.12
CA ASP A 27 11.92 -34.24 -26.30
C ASP A 27 13.45 -34.12 -26.57
N ASN A 28 14.20 -35.20 -26.58
CA ASN A 28 15.62 -35.17 -26.76
C ASN A 28 16.01 -35.42 -28.22
N ASP A 29 16.99 -34.67 -28.72
CA ASP A 29 17.62 -34.93 -30.01
C ASP A 29 18.74 -35.96 -29.86
N TYR A 30 18.55 -37.15 -30.44
CA TYR A 30 19.48 -38.26 -30.40
C TYR A 30 20.34 -38.38 -31.65
N THR A 31 20.35 -37.38 -32.53
CA THR A 31 21.08 -37.45 -33.83
C THR A 31 22.54 -37.78 -33.65
N ASN A 32 23.17 -37.33 -32.57
CA ASN A 32 24.58 -37.56 -32.26
C ASN A 32 24.79 -38.43 -31.02
N PHE A 33 23.74 -39.10 -30.53
CA PHE A 33 23.85 -39.93 -29.34
C PHE A 33 24.37 -41.33 -29.69
N ASN A 34 25.31 -41.83 -28.88
CA ASN A 34 25.90 -43.17 -29.10
C ASN A 34 25.10 -44.22 -28.33
N PHE A 35 24.22 -44.95 -28.98
CA PHE A 35 23.47 -46.07 -28.41
C PHE A 35 24.30 -47.38 -28.31
N ASP A 36 25.58 -47.39 -28.73
CA ASP A 36 26.46 -48.59 -28.63
C ASP A 36 27.25 -48.63 -27.31
N TYR A 37 26.86 -47.81 -26.33
CA TYR A 37 27.47 -47.82 -25.02
C TYR A 37 27.29 -49.19 -24.33
N HIS A 38 28.35 -49.71 -23.75
CA HIS A 38 28.36 -50.94 -22.97
C HIS A 38 28.75 -50.64 -21.53
N THR A 39 27.89 -51.01 -20.58
CA THR A 39 28.13 -50.81 -19.16
C THR A 39 29.33 -51.67 -18.70
N PRO A 40 30.36 -51.10 -18.03
CA PRO A 40 31.41 -51.86 -17.41
C PRO A 40 30.84 -52.85 -16.39
N HIS A 41 31.49 -54.03 -16.28
CA HIS A 41 30.98 -55.11 -15.43
C HIS A 41 30.77 -54.68 -13.95
N TRP A 42 31.64 -53.80 -13.43
CA TRP A 42 31.56 -53.29 -12.06
C TRP A 42 30.44 -52.24 -11.84
N GLU A 43 29.88 -51.71 -12.89
CA GLU A 43 28.75 -50.77 -12.85
C GLU A 43 27.44 -51.43 -13.28
N SER A 44 27.45 -52.75 -13.46
CA SER A 44 26.28 -53.47 -13.97
C SER A 44 25.07 -53.48 -13.04
N ASP A 45 25.25 -53.06 -11.77
CA ASP A 45 24.18 -52.98 -10.78
C ASP A 45 23.55 -51.59 -10.70
N CYS A 46 24.07 -50.64 -11.50
CA CYS A 46 23.57 -49.28 -11.56
C CYS A 46 22.78 -49.02 -12.86
N VAL A 47 21.72 -48.25 -12.78
CA VAL A 47 21.12 -47.60 -13.94
C VAL A 47 22.11 -46.58 -14.48
N GLN A 48 22.44 -46.68 -15.77
CA GLN A 48 23.36 -45.74 -16.41
C GLN A 48 22.54 -44.53 -16.87
N VAL A 49 22.84 -43.35 -16.35
CA VAL A 49 22.12 -42.10 -16.61
C VAL A 49 23.01 -41.18 -17.44
N PHE A 50 22.54 -40.78 -18.61
CA PHE A 50 23.25 -39.88 -19.52
C PHE A 50 22.60 -38.51 -19.47
N GLY A 51 23.30 -37.54 -18.92
CA GLY A 51 22.87 -36.16 -18.67
C GLY A 51 23.76 -35.50 -17.63
N ASP A 52 23.56 -34.24 -17.37
CA ASP A 52 24.27 -33.52 -16.32
C ASP A 52 23.58 -33.76 -14.96
N GLN A 53 24.31 -34.36 -14.02
CA GLN A 53 23.75 -34.63 -12.68
C GLN A 53 23.36 -33.37 -11.88
N HIS A 54 23.83 -32.17 -12.31
CA HIS A 54 23.55 -30.90 -11.69
C HIS A 54 22.52 -30.07 -12.48
N ALA A 55 22.23 -30.48 -13.73
CA ALA A 55 21.20 -29.87 -14.53
C ALA A 55 19.92 -30.71 -14.45
N SER A 56 18.81 -30.07 -14.20
CA SER A 56 17.46 -30.67 -14.23
C SER A 56 17.07 -31.02 -15.68
N ASN A 57 17.94 -31.72 -16.40
CA ASN A 57 17.71 -32.06 -17.80
C ASN A 57 17.15 -33.48 -17.90
N SER A 58 16.33 -33.68 -18.90
CA SER A 58 15.83 -34.99 -19.22
C SER A 58 16.97 -35.94 -19.53
N HIS A 59 17.03 -36.98 -18.79
CA HIS A 59 18.08 -37.98 -18.88
C HIS A 59 17.68 -39.08 -19.87
N THR A 60 18.69 -39.70 -20.44
CA THR A 60 18.55 -40.93 -21.22
C THR A 60 19.12 -42.05 -20.37
N TYR A 61 18.42 -43.16 -20.30
CA TYR A 61 18.78 -44.24 -19.39
C TYR A 61 19.12 -45.53 -20.13
N LEU A 62 20.20 -46.18 -19.69
CA LEU A 62 20.47 -47.55 -20.06
C LEU A 62 20.17 -48.42 -18.83
N VAL A 63 19.13 -49.25 -18.95
CA VAL A 63 18.55 -50.01 -17.85
C VAL A 63 18.70 -51.50 -18.09
N ASN A 64 19.16 -52.26 -17.07
CA ASN A 64 19.08 -53.72 -17.08
C ASN A 64 17.69 -54.17 -16.61
N LYS A 65 17.16 -55.23 -17.17
CA LYS A 65 15.86 -55.80 -16.78
C LYS A 65 15.70 -56.14 -15.30
N ARG A 66 16.79 -56.23 -14.55
CA ARG A 66 16.79 -56.47 -13.11
C ARG A 66 16.71 -55.21 -12.27
N HIS A 67 16.91 -54.02 -12.90
CA HIS A 67 16.82 -52.76 -12.22
C HIS A 67 15.36 -52.39 -11.96
N ASP A 68 15.17 -51.61 -10.88
CA ASP A 68 13.93 -50.96 -10.50
C ASP A 68 14.18 -49.48 -10.11
N ASN A 69 13.17 -48.80 -9.70
CA ASN A 69 13.27 -47.39 -9.32
C ASN A 69 14.14 -47.11 -8.07
N ASN A 70 14.55 -48.16 -7.34
CA ASN A 70 15.43 -48.07 -6.17
C ASN A 70 16.87 -48.46 -6.50
N SER A 71 17.16 -48.86 -7.72
CA SER A 71 18.51 -49.25 -8.14
C SER A 71 19.45 -48.05 -8.14
N PRO A 72 20.74 -48.22 -7.75
CA PRO A 72 21.69 -47.14 -7.79
C PRO A 72 21.86 -46.55 -9.19
N TRP A 73 22.22 -45.27 -9.27
CA TRP A 73 22.39 -44.54 -10.51
C TRP A 73 23.84 -44.15 -10.73
N GLN A 74 24.32 -44.36 -11.95
CA GLN A 74 25.65 -43.95 -12.40
C GLN A 74 25.47 -42.86 -13.47
N PHE A 75 25.92 -41.65 -13.18
CA PHE A 75 25.79 -40.52 -14.09
C PHE A 75 26.96 -40.42 -15.08
N HIS A 76 26.63 -40.14 -16.32
CA HIS A 76 27.57 -39.85 -17.39
C HIS A 76 27.26 -38.47 -17.95
N ASN A 77 28.25 -37.58 -17.90
CA ASN A 77 28.10 -36.25 -18.50
C ASN A 77 27.95 -36.37 -20.02
N HIS A 78 26.76 -36.19 -20.51
CA HIS A 78 26.48 -36.18 -21.93
C HIS A 78 25.45 -35.12 -22.25
N THR A 79 25.79 -34.24 -23.19
CA THR A 79 24.88 -33.16 -23.59
C THR A 79 23.86 -33.72 -24.59
N VAL A 80 22.63 -33.89 -24.19
CA VAL A 80 21.53 -34.18 -25.08
C VAL A 80 20.84 -32.86 -25.37
N THR A 81 20.71 -32.45 -26.63
CA THR A 81 20.08 -31.23 -27.04
C THR A 81 18.56 -31.42 -27.05
N ARG A 82 17.81 -30.62 -26.36
CA ARG A 82 16.34 -30.65 -26.34
C ARG A 82 15.76 -29.93 -27.54
N THR A 83 14.70 -30.46 -28.11
CA THR A 83 13.97 -29.87 -29.21
C THR A 83 12.53 -29.49 -28.90
N ALA A 84 11.95 -30.02 -27.83
CA ALA A 84 10.55 -29.74 -27.51
C ALA A 84 10.43 -28.59 -26.49
N SER A 85 9.58 -27.65 -26.81
CA SER A 85 9.14 -26.61 -25.89
C SER A 85 7.73 -26.92 -25.38
N HIS A 86 7.57 -26.97 -24.06
CA HIS A 86 6.24 -27.10 -23.47
C HIS A 86 5.47 -25.79 -23.59
N PRO A 87 4.12 -25.85 -23.72
CA PRO A 87 3.31 -24.62 -23.70
C PRO A 87 3.56 -23.79 -22.43
N VAL A 88 3.69 -22.47 -22.62
CA VAL A 88 3.90 -21.54 -21.51
C VAL A 88 2.68 -20.64 -21.39
N PHE A 89 2.03 -20.65 -20.23
CA PHE A 89 0.90 -19.80 -19.91
C PHE A 89 1.32 -18.70 -18.94
N HIS A 90 1.22 -17.46 -19.37
CA HIS A 90 1.45 -16.32 -18.51
C HIS A 90 0.16 -15.94 -17.78
N ALA A 91 0.23 -15.74 -16.47
CA ALA A 91 -0.91 -15.37 -15.64
C ALA A 91 -1.63 -14.08 -16.11
N THR A 92 -0.94 -13.26 -16.91
CA THR A 92 -1.45 -12.02 -17.49
C THR A 92 -2.31 -12.21 -18.74
N ASN A 93 -2.30 -13.38 -19.35
CA ASN A 93 -3.01 -13.65 -20.60
C ASN A 93 -4.51 -13.94 -20.42
N LEU A 94 -5.06 -13.72 -19.22
CA LEU A 94 -6.50 -13.76 -19.02
C LEU A 94 -7.14 -12.49 -19.58
N GLN A 95 -8.05 -12.66 -20.53
CA GLN A 95 -8.76 -11.55 -21.18
C GLN A 95 -9.54 -10.73 -20.16
N PRO A 96 -9.54 -9.37 -20.27
CA PRO A 96 -10.18 -8.48 -19.29
C PRO A 96 -11.70 -8.62 -19.16
N ASN A 97 -12.35 -9.36 -20.04
CA ASN A 97 -13.82 -9.43 -20.14
C ASN A 97 -14.48 -10.51 -19.25
N GLU A 98 -13.73 -11.27 -18.50
CA GLU A 98 -14.31 -12.18 -17.52
C GLU A 98 -14.34 -11.49 -16.16
N GLN A 99 -15.53 -11.13 -15.68
CA GLN A 99 -15.79 -10.43 -14.40
C GLN A 99 -15.24 -11.13 -13.13
N GLU A 100 -14.59 -12.26 -13.27
CA GLU A 100 -13.90 -12.99 -12.21
C GLU A 100 -12.40 -12.63 -12.09
N GLY A 101 -11.89 -11.68 -12.88
CA GLY A 101 -10.47 -11.39 -13.05
C GLY A 101 -9.75 -10.69 -11.88
N VAL A 102 -10.44 -10.33 -10.81
CA VAL A 102 -9.91 -9.40 -9.79
C VAL A 102 -8.95 -10.05 -8.78
N ARG A 103 -8.72 -11.35 -8.80
CA ARG A 103 -7.81 -12.02 -7.83
C ARG A 103 -7.04 -13.17 -8.46
N MET A 104 -6.20 -12.89 -9.44
CA MET A 104 -5.47 -13.94 -10.14
C MET A 104 -4.43 -14.66 -9.27
N PHE A 105 -3.78 -13.96 -8.37
CA PHE A 105 -2.70 -14.56 -7.56
C PHE A 105 -3.19 -15.29 -6.32
N SER A 106 -4.30 -14.92 -5.74
CA SER A 106 -4.94 -15.70 -4.68
C SER A 106 -5.49 -17.04 -5.17
N ASN A 107 -5.44 -17.29 -6.48
CA ASN A 107 -6.06 -18.46 -7.09
C ASN A 107 -5.28 -19.06 -8.28
N PHE A 108 -3.95 -19.20 -8.14
CA PHE A 108 -3.14 -19.95 -9.11
C PHE A 108 -3.72 -21.34 -9.41
N PHE A 109 -4.34 -21.97 -8.44
CA PHE A 109 -4.99 -23.24 -8.63
C PHE A 109 -6.08 -23.19 -9.71
N ASN A 110 -6.96 -22.21 -9.67
CA ASN A 110 -7.99 -22.05 -10.70
C ASN A 110 -7.40 -21.63 -12.05
N PHE A 111 -6.33 -20.86 -12.05
CA PHE A 111 -5.63 -20.51 -13.27
C PHE A 111 -5.02 -21.74 -13.92
N ILE A 112 -4.32 -22.60 -13.17
CA ILE A 112 -3.79 -23.87 -13.65
C ILE A 112 -4.90 -24.76 -14.21
N LYS A 113 -6.05 -24.86 -13.51
CA LYS A 113 -7.24 -25.59 -14.02
C LYS A 113 -7.70 -25.10 -15.39
N ARG A 114 -7.71 -23.80 -15.62
CA ARG A 114 -8.07 -23.21 -16.93
C ARG A 114 -7.01 -23.52 -17.99
N CYS A 115 -5.72 -23.46 -17.64
CA CYS A 115 -4.66 -23.84 -18.55
C CYS A 115 -4.76 -25.29 -19.00
N CYS A 116 -5.12 -26.21 -18.10
CA CYS A 116 -5.37 -27.61 -18.46
C CYS A 116 -6.40 -27.80 -19.58
N ASN A 117 -7.35 -26.88 -19.69
CA ASN A 117 -8.40 -26.92 -20.74
C ASN A 117 -7.95 -26.25 -22.05
N LYS A 118 -6.79 -25.59 -22.07
CA LYS A 118 -6.28 -24.85 -23.22
C LYS A 118 -5.14 -25.56 -23.97
N THR A 119 -4.65 -26.67 -23.43
CA THR A 119 -3.60 -27.47 -24.05
C THR A 119 -3.89 -28.95 -23.90
N ASP A 120 -3.44 -29.74 -24.86
CA ASP A 120 -3.43 -31.22 -24.80
C ASP A 120 -2.03 -31.75 -24.45
N ALA A 121 -1.04 -30.87 -24.22
CA ALA A 121 0.29 -31.28 -23.82
C ALA A 121 0.27 -31.94 -22.43
N ASP A 122 1.10 -32.98 -22.24
CA ASP A 122 1.20 -33.70 -20.98
C ASP A 122 1.73 -32.80 -19.85
N TYR A 123 2.56 -31.84 -20.20
CA TYR A 123 3.13 -30.85 -19.28
C TYR A 123 3.00 -29.44 -19.86
N PHE A 124 2.92 -28.47 -18.97
CA PHE A 124 2.94 -27.06 -19.36
C PHE A 124 3.50 -26.19 -18.23
N TRP A 125 4.01 -25.05 -18.64
CA TRP A 125 4.47 -24.01 -17.72
C TRP A 125 3.36 -23.02 -17.40
N VAL A 126 3.35 -22.58 -16.15
CA VAL A 126 2.59 -21.42 -15.69
C VAL A 126 3.56 -20.44 -15.08
N THR A 127 3.55 -19.21 -15.54
CA THR A 127 4.49 -18.19 -15.16
C THR A 127 3.79 -16.99 -14.53
N ALA A 128 4.47 -16.30 -13.64
CA ALA A 128 3.99 -15.05 -13.05
C ALA A 128 4.65 -13.85 -13.78
N SER A 129 3.89 -12.80 -13.99
CA SER A 129 4.37 -11.58 -14.64
C SER A 129 5.41 -10.79 -13.86
N VAL A 130 5.70 -11.19 -12.65
CA VAL A 130 6.67 -10.57 -11.74
C VAL A 130 8.06 -11.18 -11.83
N CYS A 131 8.22 -12.29 -12.59
CA CYS A 131 9.50 -12.99 -12.72
C CYS A 131 10.17 -12.64 -14.04
N ASP A 132 11.49 -12.45 -13.99
CA ASP A 132 12.32 -12.33 -15.20
C ASP A 132 12.67 -13.70 -15.74
N TYR A 133 12.14 -14.01 -16.90
CA TYR A 133 12.36 -15.29 -17.57
C TYR A 133 13.41 -15.22 -18.68
N SER A 134 14.14 -14.12 -18.82
CA SER A 134 15.14 -13.96 -19.90
C SER A 134 16.25 -15.00 -19.85
N SER A 135 16.59 -15.49 -18.66
CA SER A 135 17.57 -16.57 -18.42
C SER A 135 16.95 -17.87 -17.91
N PHE A 136 15.63 -17.94 -17.85
CA PHE A 136 14.94 -19.13 -17.32
C PHE A 136 14.88 -20.25 -18.36
N ASP A 137 15.25 -21.47 -17.95
CA ASP A 137 15.25 -22.62 -18.83
C ASP A 137 13.86 -23.28 -18.90
N PHE A 138 13.05 -22.88 -19.86
CA PHE A 138 11.77 -23.54 -20.14
C PHE A 138 11.90 -24.92 -20.78
N THR A 139 13.12 -25.39 -21.06
CA THR A 139 13.35 -26.76 -21.52
C THR A 139 13.58 -27.71 -20.35
N TRP A 140 13.55 -27.22 -19.12
CA TRP A 140 13.68 -28.05 -17.91
C TRP A 140 12.57 -29.11 -17.85
N HIS A 141 12.91 -30.29 -17.35
CA HIS A 141 12.01 -31.41 -17.16
C HIS A 141 12.33 -32.11 -15.84
N PRO A 142 11.34 -32.68 -15.12
CA PRO A 142 11.56 -33.39 -13.87
C PRO A 142 12.39 -34.66 -14.06
N ASP A 143 13.07 -35.05 -12.98
CA ASP A 143 13.76 -36.34 -12.91
C ASP A 143 12.77 -37.52 -12.85
N ILE A 144 13.29 -38.72 -13.10
CA ILE A 144 12.50 -39.95 -12.97
C ILE A 144 11.87 -40.06 -11.60
N GLY A 145 10.60 -40.36 -11.58
CA GLY A 145 9.78 -40.48 -10.35
C GLY A 145 9.27 -39.17 -9.81
N GLU A 146 9.60 -38.05 -10.45
CA GLU A 146 9.10 -36.72 -10.09
C GLU A 146 8.11 -36.15 -11.11
N GLU A 147 7.84 -36.87 -12.17
CA GLU A 147 6.97 -36.42 -13.28
C GLU A 147 5.51 -36.19 -12.88
N LYS A 148 5.10 -36.77 -11.76
CA LYS A 148 3.75 -36.59 -11.22
C LYS A 148 3.61 -35.40 -10.30
N PHE A 149 4.74 -34.77 -9.96
CA PHE A 149 4.71 -33.61 -9.09
C PHE A 149 4.42 -32.33 -9.87
N VAL A 150 3.74 -31.41 -9.22
CA VAL A 150 3.78 -30.01 -9.64
C VAL A 150 5.12 -29.43 -9.14
N HIS A 151 5.94 -28.98 -10.05
CA HIS A 151 7.19 -28.32 -9.70
C HIS A 151 6.94 -26.81 -9.58
N ALA A 152 7.32 -26.23 -8.46
CA ALA A 152 7.09 -24.82 -8.13
C ALA A 152 8.42 -24.12 -7.84
N TRP A 153 8.74 -23.09 -8.61
CA TRP A 153 9.89 -22.24 -8.35
C TRP A 153 9.47 -21.09 -7.45
N THR A 154 10.20 -20.89 -6.37
CA THR A 154 9.88 -19.91 -5.33
C THR A 154 11.16 -19.33 -4.73
N THR A 155 11.05 -18.26 -3.97
CA THR A 155 12.14 -17.75 -3.14
C THR A 155 12.22 -18.51 -1.82
N GLN A 156 13.37 -18.52 -1.15
CA GLN A 156 13.57 -19.24 0.12
C GLN A 156 12.58 -18.83 1.22
N ASP A 157 12.13 -17.57 1.19
CA ASP A 157 11.25 -17.01 2.21
C ASP A 157 9.76 -17.10 1.85
N ASN A 158 9.44 -17.51 0.65
CA ASN A 158 8.06 -17.58 0.16
C ASN A 158 7.66 -19.01 -0.20
N LYS A 159 6.73 -19.55 0.55
CA LYS A 159 6.17 -20.91 0.32
C LYS A 159 5.27 -21.00 -0.91
N TYR A 160 4.94 -19.87 -1.54
CA TYR A 160 4.07 -19.83 -2.70
C TYR A 160 4.93 -19.67 -3.95
N GLY A 161 4.99 -20.70 -4.78
CA GLY A 161 5.71 -20.64 -6.06
C GLY A 161 5.09 -19.61 -7.00
N TYR A 162 5.92 -19.00 -7.80
CA TYR A 162 5.49 -18.04 -8.85
C TYR A 162 5.53 -18.64 -10.25
N THR A 163 6.25 -19.73 -10.39
CA THR A 163 6.43 -20.44 -11.67
C THR A 163 6.17 -21.91 -11.41
N PHE A 164 5.35 -22.49 -12.24
CA PHE A 164 4.97 -23.89 -12.08
C PHE A 164 5.19 -24.66 -13.37
N PHE A 165 5.76 -25.86 -13.24
CA PHE A 165 5.70 -26.89 -14.25
C PHE A 165 4.67 -27.91 -13.83
N VAL A 166 3.66 -28.13 -14.65
CA VAL A 166 2.43 -28.81 -14.24
C VAL A 166 2.24 -30.07 -15.06
N PRO A 167 2.18 -31.25 -14.43
CA PRO A 167 1.75 -32.50 -15.06
C PRO A 167 0.22 -32.46 -15.24
N ARG A 168 -0.22 -32.26 -16.46
CA ARG A 168 -1.62 -31.97 -16.78
C ARG A 168 -2.61 -33.02 -16.29
N GLN A 169 -2.36 -34.31 -16.60
CA GLN A 169 -3.27 -35.38 -16.26
C GLN A 169 -3.38 -35.60 -14.75
N GLU A 170 -2.25 -35.61 -14.07
CA GLU A 170 -2.17 -35.74 -12.61
C GLU A 170 -2.88 -34.58 -11.91
N PHE A 171 -2.63 -33.36 -12.40
CA PHE A 171 -3.30 -32.19 -11.87
C PHE A 171 -4.81 -32.22 -12.05
N ILE A 172 -5.31 -32.63 -13.24
CA ILE A 172 -6.77 -32.76 -13.50
C ILE A 172 -7.37 -33.76 -12.54
N GLN A 173 -6.72 -34.91 -12.33
CA GLN A 173 -7.22 -35.96 -11.44
C GLN A 173 -7.37 -35.47 -10.00
N GLN A 174 -6.34 -34.86 -9.43
CA GLN A 174 -6.37 -34.35 -8.05
C GLN A 174 -7.26 -33.11 -7.91
N ALA A 175 -7.28 -32.23 -8.91
CA ALA A 175 -8.10 -31.01 -8.89
C ALA A 175 -9.61 -31.26 -8.89
N GLN A 176 -10.08 -32.48 -9.12
CA GLN A 176 -11.51 -32.83 -8.94
C GLN A 176 -11.94 -32.78 -7.47
N THR A 177 -11.03 -33.05 -6.55
CA THR A 177 -11.28 -33.07 -5.10
C THR A 177 -10.64 -31.91 -4.34
N LEU A 178 -9.61 -31.30 -4.91
CA LEU A 178 -8.88 -30.19 -4.30
C LEU A 178 -9.48 -28.83 -4.68
N GLN A 179 -9.36 -27.88 -3.77
CA GLN A 179 -9.79 -26.49 -3.98
C GLN A 179 -8.61 -25.50 -4.03
N LYS A 180 -7.44 -25.92 -3.56
CA LYS A 180 -6.25 -25.08 -3.49
C LYS A 180 -5.00 -25.86 -3.91
N LEU A 181 -4.04 -25.16 -4.52
CA LEU A 181 -2.78 -25.75 -4.93
C LEU A 181 -1.96 -26.28 -3.74
N GLU A 182 -2.00 -25.58 -2.62
CA GLU A 182 -1.26 -25.96 -1.40
C GLU A 182 -1.68 -27.33 -0.83
N TRP A 183 -2.81 -27.86 -1.25
CA TRP A 183 -3.32 -29.18 -0.87
C TRP A 183 -2.95 -30.27 -1.88
N PHE A 184 -2.25 -29.92 -2.96
CA PHE A 184 -1.74 -30.88 -3.91
C PHE A 184 -0.69 -31.76 -3.23
N GLU A 185 -0.86 -33.08 -3.29
CA GLU A 185 -0.03 -34.02 -2.50
C GLU A 185 1.43 -34.02 -2.91
N HIS A 186 1.69 -33.69 -4.16
CA HIS A 186 3.00 -33.83 -4.79
C HIS A 186 3.46 -32.47 -5.35
N ILE A 187 3.92 -31.57 -4.48
CA ILE A 187 4.60 -30.34 -4.88
C ILE A 187 6.08 -30.46 -4.56
N LYS A 188 6.92 -30.24 -5.56
CA LYS A 188 8.36 -30.08 -5.43
C LYS A 188 8.71 -28.60 -5.53
N TYR A 189 9.42 -28.09 -4.54
CA TYR A 189 9.84 -26.70 -4.52
C TYR A 189 11.28 -26.56 -4.97
N HIS A 190 11.50 -25.66 -5.91
CA HIS A 190 12.80 -25.21 -6.38
C HIS A 190 12.99 -23.76 -5.90
N TYR A 191 14.22 -23.41 -5.59
CA TYR A 191 14.56 -22.07 -5.18
C TYR A 191 15.28 -21.37 -6.33
N GLU A 192 15.23 -20.02 -6.36
CA GLU A 192 15.83 -19.16 -7.37
C GLU A 192 14.96 -18.91 -8.62
N VAL A 193 13.97 -18.08 -8.45
CA VAL A 193 13.34 -17.36 -9.57
C VAL A 193 13.91 -15.94 -9.58
N PRO A 194 14.59 -15.51 -10.65
CA PRO A 194 14.98 -14.12 -10.79
C PRO A 194 13.72 -13.25 -10.82
N MET A 195 13.66 -12.24 -9.93
CA MET A 195 12.60 -11.27 -9.93
C MET A 195 12.93 -10.14 -10.89
N TYR A 196 11.93 -9.63 -11.60
CA TYR A 196 12.12 -8.40 -12.36
C TYR A 196 12.49 -7.24 -11.45
N SER A 197 13.40 -6.40 -11.92
CA SER A 197 13.49 -5.04 -11.46
C SER A 197 12.22 -4.32 -11.92
N LEU A 198 11.22 -4.25 -11.05
CA LEU A 198 9.95 -3.59 -11.35
C LEU A 198 10.16 -2.09 -11.48
N PRO A 199 9.42 -1.38 -12.36
CA PRO A 199 9.50 0.06 -12.47
C PRO A 199 9.24 0.74 -11.14
N VAL A 200 10.06 1.74 -10.85
CA VAL A 200 9.94 2.58 -9.65
C VAL A 200 9.43 3.95 -10.04
N ASN A 201 8.32 4.34 -9.45
CA ASN A 201 7.71 5.66 -9.60
C ASN A 201 7.84 6.40 -8.27
N SER A 202 8.39 7.60 -8.28
CA SER A 202 8.37 8.44 -7.10
C SER A 202 7.05 9.20 -7.00
N PHE A 203 6.62 9.51 -5.77
CA PHE A 203 5.50 10.40 -5.52
C PHE A 203 5.82 11.35 -4.37
N SER A 204 5.26 12.53 -4.42
CA SER A 204 5.28 13.46 -3.30
C SER A 204 3.90 13.55 -2.66
N LEU A 205 3.86 13.98 -1.41
CA LEU A 205 2.60 14.27 -0.75
C LEU A 205 1.78 15.33 -1.53
N ARG A 206 2.42 16.23 -2.28
CA ARG A 206 1.78 17.30 -3.08
C ARG A 206 0.86 16.76 -4.17
N GLU A 207 1.26 15.68 -4.80
CA GLU A 207 0.51 15.10 -5.91
C GLU A 207 -0.64 14.22 -5.41
N GLY A 208 -0.52 13.71 -4.17
CA GLY A 208 -1.40 12.70 -3.63
C GLY A 208 -1.21 11.34 -4.30
N VAL A 209 -0.80 10.33 -3.56
CA VAL A 209 -0.48 9.02 -4.15
C VAL A 209 -1.66 8.37 -4.85
N ALA A 210 -2.88 8.53 -4.34
CA ALA A 210 -4.09 8.00 -4.96
C ALA A 210 -4.31 8.58 -6.36
N ASP A 211 -4.19 9.91 -6.52
CA ASP A 211 -4.31 10.58 -7.81
C ASP A 211 -3.17 10.19 -8.75
N LYS A 212 -1.97 10.03 -8.24
CA LYS A 212 -0.85 9.56 -9.05
C LYS A 212 -1.12 8.17 -9.61
N ILE A 213 -1.57 7.22 -8.79
CA ILE A 213 -1.91 5.86 -9.24
C ILE A 213 -3.04 5.90 -10.28
N LYS A 214 -4.10 6.67 -10.05
CA LYS A 214 -5.26 6.81 -10.98
C LYS A 214 -4.86 7.27 -12.35
N HIS A 215 -3.93 8.22 -12.45
CA HIS A 215 -3.53 8.83 -13.72
C HIS A 215 -2.28 8.19 -14.32
N HIS A 216 -1.63 7.26 -13.60
CA HIS A 216 -0.42 6.61 -14.05
C HIS A 216 -0.66 5.66 -15.23
N THR A 217 0.31 5.60 -16.14
CA THR A 217 0.31 4.63 -17.25
C THR A 217 1.23 3.48 -16.88
N PHE A 218 0.65 2.39 -16.38
CA PHE A 218 1.39 1.20 -16.02
C PHE A 218 2.00 0.53 -17.25
N THR A 219 3.29 0.27 -17.21
CA THR A 219 4.02 -0.48 -18.23
C THR A 219 4.11 -1.97 -17.85
N HIS A 220 4.01 -2.28 -16.56
CA HIS A 220 4.02 -3.63 -15.99
C HIS A 220 2.74 -3.90 -15.21
N HIS A 221 2.51 -5.15 -14.81
CA HIS A 221 1.38 -5.51 -13.95
C HIS A 221 1.52 -4.97 -12.53
N TYR A 222 2.75 -4.82 -12.07
CA TYR A 222 3.10 -4.26 -10.77
C TYR A 222 4.13 -3.19 -10.98
N GLU A 223 3.98 -2.11 -10.26
CA GLU A 223 4.96 -1.05 -10.22
C GLU A 223 5.10 -0.52 -8.80
N TRP A 224 6.29 -0.11 -8.46
CA TRP A 224 6.58 0.52 -7.20
C TRP A 224 6.18 1.99 -7.24
N PHE A 225 5.59 2.45 -6.14
CA PHE A 225 5.36 3.85 -5.84
C PHE A 225 6.07 4.15 -4.52
N ILE A 226 7.11 4.97 -4.57
CA ILE A 226 7.99 5.27 -3.44
C ILE A 226 7.92 6.76 -3.17
N GLU A 227 7.71 7.13 -1.90
CA GLU A 227 7.66 8.52 -1.48
C GLU A 227 9.03 9.18 -1.66
N ASP A 228 9.02 10.43 -2.16
CA ASP A 228 10.23 11.20 -2.43
C ASP A 228 11.12 11.29 -1.18
N GLY A 229 12.38 10.92 -1.35
CA GLY A 229 13.37 10.93 -0.27
C GLY A 229 13.41 9.69 0.62
N LEU A 230 12.53 8.70 0.36
CA LEU A 230 12.62 7.40 1.04
C LEU A 230 13.68 6.53 0.35
N ASP A 231 14.69 6.10 1.10
CA ASP A 231 15.63 5.07 0.68
C ASP A 231 15.00 3.70 0.93
N PHE A 232 14.63 3.02 -0.15
CA PHE A 232 13.92 1.76 -0.10
C PHE A 232 14.47 0.76 -1.13
N ASP A 233 14.94 -0.39 -0.66
CA ASP A 233 15.40 -1.46 -1.54
C ASP A 233 14.22 -2.32 -2.02
N THR A 234 13.84 -2.12 -3.28
CA THR A 234 12.76 -2.87 -3.92
C THR A 234 13.11 -4.32 -4.19
N GLN A 235 14.39 -4.68 -4.24
CA GLN A 235 14.84 -6.03 -4.55
C GLN A 235 14.77 -6.96 -3.34
N GLU A 236 14.94 -6.43 -2.14
CA GLU A 236 14.83 -7.21 -0.90
C GLU A 236 13.39 -7.38 -0.43
N TYR A 237 12.44 -6.63 -1.01
CA TYR A 237 11.05 -6.67 -0.58
C TYR A 237 10.30 -7.86 -1.13
N GLN A 238 9.63 -8.61 -0.25
CA GLN A 238 8.74 -9.71 -0.60
C GLN A 238 7.29 -9.32 -0.29
N PRO A 239 6.41 -9.18 -1.30
CA PRO A 239 5.01 -8.89 -1.08
C PRO A 239 4.31 -10.06 -0.40
N SER A 240 3.46 -9.78 0.57
CA SER A 240 2.67 -10.80 1.26
C SER A 240 1.47 -11.25 0.43
N ARG A 241 0.97 -10.39 -0.47
CA ARG A 241 -0.10 -10.69 -1.42
C ARG A 241 0.09 -9.89 -2.70
N TRP A 242 0.14 -10.56 -3.82
CA TRP A 242 0.40 -9.91 -5.11
C TRP A 242 -0.82 -9.14 -5.66
N ASP A 243 -2.03 -9.64 -5.42
CA ASP A 243 -3.29 -9.03 -5.86
C ASP A 243 -3.74 -7.81 -5.03
N ASP A 244 -3.15 -7.61 -3.86
CA ASP A 244 -3.40 -6.47 -2.99
C ASP A 244 -2.30 -5.39 -3.20
N ILE A 245 -2.60 -4.14 -2.88
CA ILE A 245 -1.54 -3.13 -2.71
C ILE A 245 -0.73 -3.51 -1.48
N ASN A 246 0.57 -3.73 -1.67
CA ASN A 246 1.47 -4.01 -0.55
C ASN A 246 2.14 -2.70 -0.14
N ILE A 247 1.86 -2.26 1.07
CA ILE A 247 2.34 -1.01 1.63
C ILE A 247 3.38 -1.32 2.68
N GLU A 248 4.61 -0.83 2.48
CA GLU A 248 5.62 -0.80 3.52
C GLU A 248 5.67 0.60 4.12
N SER A 249 5.20 0.72 5.34
CA SER A 249 5.12 1.99 6.06
C SER A 249 6.34 2.16 6.96
N HIS A 250 7.15 3.17 6.66
CA HIS A 250 8.33 3.56 7.41
C HIS A 250 8.00 4.74 8.33
N GLY A 251 7.96 4.50 9.64
CA GLY A 251 7.57 5.51 10.61
C GLY A 251 6.07 5.81 10.57
N GLN A 252 5.69 7.06 10.81
CA GLN A 252 4.26 7.39 10.86
C GLN A 252 3.62 7.50 9.49
N ASN A 253 4.34 7.76 8.38
CA ASN A 253 3.71 8.00 7.08
C ASN A 253 4.65 8.07 5.87
N SER A 254 5.86 7.57 5.93
CA SER A 254 6.69 7.37 4.73
C SER A 254 6.46 6.00 4.17
N ASN A 255 6.22 5.91 2.88
CA ASN A 255 5.70 4.69 2.31
C ASN A 255 6.37 4.32 1.00
N ALA A 256 6.63 3.02 0.87
CA ALA A 256 6.83 2.37 -0.40
C ALA A 256 5.65 1.43 -0.65
N MET A 257 5.14 1.44 -1.86
CA MET A 257 3.98 0.63 -2.22
C MET A 257 4.24 -0.13 -3.50
N LEU A 258 4.00 -1.43 -3.46
CA LEU A 258 3.88 -2.24 -4.66
C LEU A 258 2.40 -2.27 -5.07
N VAL A 259 2.10 -1.70 -6.22
CA VAL A 259 0.73 -1.46 -6.68
C VAL A 259 0.43 -2.32 -7.90
N PRO A 260 -0.62 -3.16 -7.86
CA PRO A 260 -1.10 -3.86 -9.04
C PRO A 260 -1.82 -2.89 -9.99
N ARG A 261 -1.64 -3.06 -11.30
CA ARG A 261 -2.27 -2.22 -12.34
C ARG A 261 -3.78 -2.09 -12.18
N GLU A 262 -4.43 -3.14 -11.74
CA GLU A 262 -5.87 -3.21 -11.56
C GLU A 262 -6.37 -2.22 -10.51
N ALA A 263 -5.57 -1.91 -9.51
CA ALA A 263 -5.90 -0.94 -8.45
C ALA A 263 -6.29 0.43 -9.01
N LYS A 264 -5.69 0.83 -10.15
CA LYS A 264 -6.00 2.09 -10.84
C LYS A 264 -7.49 2.30 -11.10
N SER A 265 -8.23 1.23 -11.41
CA SER A 265 -9.65 1.30 -11.78
C SER A 265 -10.59 1.32 -10.56
N PHE A 266 -10.08 1.03 -9.37
CA PHE A 266 -10.87 0.92 -8.14
C PHE A 266 -10.61 2.06 -7.16
N ILE A 267 -9.44 2.69 -7.21
CA ILE A 267 -9.11 3.84 -6.37
C ILE A 267 -9.99 5.03 -6.81
N VAL A 268 -10.82 5.52 -5.89
CA VAL A 268 -11.68 6.69 -6.10
C VAL A 268 -11.04 7.93 -5.45
N ASP A 269 -10.89 7.91 -4.14
CA ASP A 269 -10.40 9.05 -3.36
C ASP A 269 -9.12 8.73 -2.57
N GLN A 270 -8.89 7.48 -2.26
CA GLN A 270 -7.79 7.06 -1.40
C GLN A 270 -7.28 5.67 -1.77
N VAL A 271 -6.02 5.39 -1.44
CA VAL A 271 -5.37 4.09 -1.74
C VAL A 271 -6.12 2.94 -1.07
N TYR A 272 -6.71 3.19 0.10
CA TYR A 272 -7.47 2.20 0.86
C TYR A 272 -8.80 1.77 0.22
N ASP A 273 -9.20 2.38 -0.89
CA ASP A 273 -10.36 1.93 -1.68
C ASP A 273 -10.12 0.58 -2.36
N TYR A 274 -8.84 0.17 -2.49
CA TYR A 274 -8.45 -1.13 -3.03
C TYR A 274 -7.94 -2.06 -1.91
N PRO A 275 -8.10 -3.39 -2.03
CA PRO A 275 -7.53 -4.34 -1.09
C PRO A 275 -6.03 -4.09 -0.86
N HIS A 276 -5.60 -4.05 0.39
CA HIS A 276 -4.23 -3.70 0.75
C HIS A 276 -3.73 -4.45 1.98
N VAL A 277 -2.42 -4.57 2.06
CA VAL A 277 -1.71 -5.10 3.23
C VAL A 277 -0.65 -4.08 3.65
N VAL A 278 -0.62 -3.74 4.93
CA VAL A 278 0.34 -2.80 5.50
C VAL A 278 1.34 -3.53 6.40
N LYS A 279 2.61 -3.43 6.05
CA LYS A 279 3.73 -3.84 6.90
C LYS A 279 4.38 -2.59 7.48
N LYS A 280 4.52 -2.53 8.79
CA LYS A 280 5.13 -1.38 9.47
C LYS A 280 6.61 -1.66 9.73
N THR A 281 7.46 -0.76 9.28
CA THR A 281 8.90 -0.79 9.53
C THR A 281 9.29 0.40 10.40
N THR A 282 10.24 0.23 11.29
CA THR A 282 10.68 1.29 12.19
C THR A 282 11.79 2.13 11.55
N SER A 283 11.62 3.43 11.62
CA SER A 283 12.57 4.53 11.46
C SER A 283 12.96 5.00 10.05
N VAL A 284 12.30 6.07 9.61
CA VAL A 284 12.84 7.02 8.63
C VAL A 284 12.64 8.44 9.16
N VAL A 285 13.61 9.31 8.90
CA VAL A 285 13.50 10.75 9.21
C VAL A 285 12.46 11.35 8.27
N GLN A 286 11.35 11.82 8.85
CA GLN A 286 10.27 12.42 8.07
C GLN A 286 10.55 13.90 7.79
N PRO A 287 10.14 14.44 6.62
CA PRO A 287 10.23 15.85 6.33
C PRO A 287 9.39 16.66 7.34
N THR A 288 9.87 17.83 7.73
CA THR A 288 9.13 18.76 8.59
C THR A 288 8.28 19.68 7.74
N PHE A 289 7.04 19.95 8.17
CA PHE A 289 6.19 20.96 7.55
C PHE A 289 6.48 22.35 8.05
N ASP A 290 6.22 23.35 7.21
CA ASP A 290 6.36 24.75 7.58
C ASP A 290 5.47 25.11 8.78
N ILE A 291 6.01 25.94 9.66
CA ILE A 291 5.28 26.50 10.80
C ILE A 291 5.03 27.99 10.52
N ILE A 292 3.76 28.38 10.50
CA ILE A 292 3.36 29.76 10.24
C ILE A 292 2.54 30.28 11.39
N VAL A 293 3.06 31.29 12.05
CA VAL A 293 2.33 32.00 13.11
C VAL A 293 1.44 33.06 12.45
N LEU A 294 0.14 32.96 12.72
CA LEU A 294 -0.86 33.87 12.16
C LEU A 294 -1.40 34.80 13.23
N GLY A 295 -1.26 36.09 12.99
CA GLY A 295 -1.83 37.11 13.85
C GLY A 295 -2.33 38.34 13.09
N TYR A 296 -3.09 39.16 13.80
CA TYR A 296 -3.57 40.44 13.26
C TYR A 296 -3.20 41.61 14.13
N LYS A 297 -3.80 41.76 15.30
CA LYS A 297 -3.58 42.83 16.27
C LYS A 297 -3.55 42.32 17.72
N GLU A 298 -3.24 41.03 17.86
CA GLU A 298 -3.16 40.42 19.19
C GLU A 298 -1.99 41.02 19.97
N PRO A 299 -2.24 41.38 21.25
CA PRO A 299 -1.19 41.99 22.11
C PRO A 299 0.05 41.10 22.24
N ASP A 300 -0.14 39.78 22.29
CA ASP A 300 0.92 38.81 22.53
C ASP A 300 1.56 38.27 21.24
N LEU A 301 1.20 38.85 20.07
CA LEU A 301 1.64 38.33 18.77
C LEU A 301 3.17 38.15 18.71
N GLN A 302 3.91 39.19 19.06
CA GLN A 302 5.35 39.16 18.93
C GLN A 302 6.00 38.19 19.93
N GLU A 303 5.54 38.17 21.18
CA GLU A 303 6.02 37.26 22.23
C GLU A 303 5.78 35.79 21.83
N ASN A 304 4.57 35.46 21.35
CA ASN A 304 4.24 34.12 20.95
C ASN A 304 5.00 33.67 19.70
N TYR A 305 5.22 34.59 18.75
CA TYR A 305 6.05 34.30 17.58
C TYR A 305 7.50 34.01 17.98
N GLU A 306 8.11 34.85 18.81
CA GLU A 306 9.51 34.70 19.29
C GLU A 306 9.67 33.38 20.08
N ALA A 307 8.70 33.01 20.90
CA ALA A 307 8.72 31.76 21.65
C ALA A 307 8.73 30.53 20.71
N ILE A 308 8.02 30.59 19.59
CA ILE A 308 8.02 29.53 18.57
C ILE A 308 9.30 29.57 17.74
N HIS A 309 9.68 30.75 17.25
CA HIS A 309 10.85 30.94 16.39
C HIS A 309 12.17 30.56 17.09
N SER A 310 12.27 30.76 18.41
CA SER A 310 13.45 30.35 19.18
C SER A 310 13.69 28.84 19.18
N ARG A 311 12.65 28.03 19.01
CA ARG A 311 12.70 26.56 18.94
C ARG A 311 12.70 26.04 17.50
N HIS A 312 12.06 26.78 16.61
CA HIS A 312 11.85 26.43 15.21
C HIS A 312 12.24 27.63 14.33
N HIS A 313 13.52 27.76 14.05
CA HIS A 313 14.10 28.93 13.37
C HIS A 313 13.58 29.21 11.97
N THR A 314 12.92 28.22 11.36
CA THR A 314 12.25 28.34 10.06
C THR A 314 10.81 28.82 10.17
N ALA A 315 10.28 29.02 11.40
CA ALA A 315 8.92 29.51 11.58
C ALA A 315 8.74 30.90 10.95
N LYS A 316 7.68 31.07 10.19
CA LYS A 316 7.32 32.29 9.46
C LYS A 316 6.22 33.04 10.21
N LEU A 317 6.14 34.36 10.04
CA LEU A 317 5.08 35.21 10.60
C LEU A 317 4.24 35.80 9.49
N VAL A 318 2.94 35.58 9.56
CA VAL A 318 1.94 36.26 8.72
C VAL A 318 1.07 37.12 9.63
N SER A 319 1.03 38.43 9.40
CA SER A 319 0.26 39.35 10.22
C SER A 319 -0.32 40.51 9.43
N GLY A 320 -1.36 41.13 9.98
CA GLY A 320 -1.96 42.35 9.42
C GLY A 320 -2.85 42.11 8.18
N ILE A 321 -3.15 40.86 7.83
CA ILE A 321 -4.03 40.53 6.71
C ILE A 321 -5.50 40.62 7.17
N GLU A 322 -6.28 41.44 6.46
CA GLU A 322 -7.70 41.61 6.74
C GLU A 322 -8.52 40.42 6.20
N GLY A 323 -9.37 39.89 7.08
CA GLY A 323 -10.23 38.73 6.78
C GLY A 323 -9.54 37.39 6.99
N ASN A 324 -10.17 36.51 7.78
CA ASN A 324 -9.60 35.22 8.16
C ASN A 324 -9.18 34.38 6.96
N VAL A 325 -10.04 34.28 5.94
CA VAL A 325 -9.78 33.45 4.76
C VAL A 325 -8.61 33.98 3.94
N ASN A 326 -8.51 35.31 3.80
CA ASN A 326 -7.37 35.91 3.12
C ASN A 326 -6.06 35.64 3.87
N ALA A 327 -6.11 35.68 5.20
CA ALA A 327 -4.98 35.37 6.06
C ALA A 327 -4.54 33.90 5.95
N TYR A 328 -5.49 32.94 5.90
CA TYR A 328 -5.18 31.52 5.68
C TYR A 328 -4.59 31.30 4.29
N LYS A 329 -5.14 31.93 3.25
CA LYS A 329 -4.58 31.84 1.89
C LYS A 329 -3.17 32.45 1.81
N GLU A 330 -2.91 33.51 2.57
CA GLU A 330 -1.54 34.07 2.63
C GLU A 330 -0.57 33.12 3.33
N CYS A 331 -0.96 32.47 4.44
CA CYS A 331 -0.19 31.41 5.05
C CYS A 331 0.13 30.30 4.05
N ALA A 332 -0.88 29.86 3.30
CA ALA A 332 -0.68 28.82 2.28
C ALA A 332 0.28 29.24 1.17
N ARG A 333 0.26 30.52 0.73
CA ARG A 333 1.21 31.04 -0.28
C ARG A 333 2.64 31.09 0.23
N GLN A 334 2.81 31.42 1.51
CA GLN A 334 4.13 31.49 2.13
C GLN A 334 4.71 30.13 2.54
N SER A 335 3.89 29.07 2.53
CA SER A 335 4.37 27.72 2.78
C SER A 335 5.10 27.16 1.56
N ASP A 336 6.24 26.52 1.78
CA ASP A 336 7.00 25.76 0.78
C ASP A 336 6.65 24.26 0.81
N THR A 337 5.96 23.82 1.87
CA THR A 337 5.53 22.44 2.06
C THR A 337 4.06 22.24 1.72
N GLU A 338 3.66 20.99 1.45
CA GLU A 338 2.29 20.63 1.08
C GLU A 338 1.29 20.87 2.20
N TYR A 339 1.70 20.54 3.41
CA TYR A 339 1.00 20.89 4.63
C TYR A 339 1.78 21.97 5.36
N PHE A 340 1.09 22.78 6.14
CA PHE A 340 1.72 23.73 7.03
C PHE A 340 0.95 23.85 8.34
N TYR A 341 1.68 24.00 9.42
CA TYR A 341 1.10 24.29 10.71
C TYR A 341 0.73 25.79 10.80
N CYS A 342 -0.56 26.06 11.01
CA CYS A 342 -1.03 27.40 11.30
C CYS A 342 -1.23 27.55 12.80
N VAL A 343 -0.41 28.38 13.42
CA VAL A 343 -0.42 28.67 14.86
C VAL A 343 -1.02 30.03 15.08
N PHE A 344 -2.14 30.11 15.80
CA PHE A 344 -2.80 31.38 16.06
C PHE A 344 -2.07 32.18 17.17
N ALA A 345 -1.76 33.43 16.92
CA ALA A 345 -1.01 34.30 17.84
C ALA A 345 -1.69 34.51 19.21
N LYS A 346 -3.00 34.29 19.29
CA LYS A 346 -3.79 34.34 20.53
C LYS A 346 -3.78 33.04 21.35
N SER A 347 -2.75 32.24 21.20
CA SER A 347 -2.62 30.95 21.87
C SER A 347 -1.19 30.76 22.36
N LYS A 348 -1.05 30.19 23.54
CA LYS A 348 0.25 29.80 24.09
C LYS A 348 0.54 28.36 23.74
N LEU A 349 1.62 28.12 23.01
CA LEU A 349 2.07 26.77 22.64
C LEU A 349 2.26 25.90 23.88
N ASP A 350 1.75 24.67 23.85
CA ASP A 350 2.05 23.67 24.88
C ASP A 350 3.54 23.29 24.80
N PRO A 351 4.28 23.28 25.93
CA PRO A 351 5.70 22.93 25.91
C PRO A 351 6.01 21.54 25.40
N GLY A 352 5.07 20.59 25.53
CA GLY A 352 5.19 19.21 25.07
C GLY A 352 4.70 18.98 23.63
N PHE A 353 4.16 20.01 22.97
CA PHE A 353 3.71 19.87 21.59
C PHE A 353 4.88 19.77 20.62
N SER A 354 4.84 18.78 19.75
CA SER A 354 5.82 18.61 18.68
C SER A 354 5.16 18.76 17.31
N PHE A 355 5.85 19.46 16.38
CA PHE A 355 5.41 19.65 15.00
C PHE A 355 5.82 18.46 14.11
N HIS A 356 5.64 17.23 14.61
CA HIS A 356 6.05 16.00 13.91
C HIS A 356 4.87 15.11 13.54
N TYR A 357 3.66 15.65 13.50
CA TYR A 357 2.51 14.91 12.99
C TYR A 357 2.54 14.90 11.48
N HIS A 358 2.38 13.73 10.90
CA HIS A 358 2.29 13.55 9.45
C HIS A 358 0.93 12.97 9.06
N PRO A 359 0.28 13.58 8.07
CA PRO A 359 -0.93 13.03 7.47
C PRO A 359 -0.68 11.67 6.86
N ASP A 360 -1.68 10.79 6.89
CA ASP A 360 -1.64 9.55 6.14
C ASP A 360 -1.82 9.86 4.65
N CYS A 361 -0.75 9.69 3.86
CA CYS A 361 -0.75 10.02 2.44
C CYS A 361 -1.60 9.04 1.58
N MET A 362 -2.00 7.90 2.12
CA MET A 362 -2.88 6.96 1.43
C MET A 362 -4.35 7.31 1.57
N GLU A 363 -4.68 8.18 2.51
CA GLU A 363 -6.00 8.78 2.63
C GLU A 363 -6.13 10.02 1.74
N ARG A 364 -7.38 10.42 1.46
CA ARG A 364 -7.61 11.72 0.83
C ARG A 364 -7.10 12.85 1.73
N PRO A 365 -6.69 13.99 1.16
CA PRO A 365 -6.23 15.12 1.96
C PRO A 365 -7.29 15.61 2.96
N HIS A 366 -6.84 15.94 4.17
CA HIS A 366 -7.64 16.53 5.24
C HIS A 366 -6.90 17.71 5.85
N HIS A 367 -7.64 18.61 6.49
CA HIS A 367 -7.05 19.48 7.50
C HIS A 367 -7.04 18.74 8.83
N TYR A 368 -5.96 18.88 9.61
CA TYR A 368 -5.84 18.23 10.91
C TYR A 368 -5.90 19.27 12.02
N ILE A 369 -6.87 19.14 12.90
CA ILE A 369 -7.13 20.09 13.98
C ILE A 369 -6.65 19.47 15.28
N PHE A 370 -5.70 20.11 15.94
CA PHE A 370 -5.25 19.71 17.26
C PHE A 370 -6.13 20.32 18.35
N LYS A 371 -6.23 19.68 19.51
CA LYS A 371 -6.99 20.21 20.64
C LYS A 371 -6.30 21.43 21.24
N CYS A 372 -7.10 22.40 21.67
CA CYS A 372 -6.69 23.55 22.46
C CYS A 372 -7.36 23.48 23.82
N TYR A 373 -6.61 23.65 24.91
CA TYR A 373 -7.20 23.84 26.22
C TYR A 373 -7.75 25.26 26.36
N ASN A 374 -9.03 25.36 26.68
CA ASN A 374 -9.70 26.64 26.88
C ASN A 374 -9.98 26.84 28.39
N PRO A 375 -9.26 27.75 29.07
CA PRO A 375 -9.42 27.94 30.50
C PRO A 375 -10.75 28.60 30.89
N MET A 376 -11.45 29.29 29.97
CA MET A 376 -12.74 29.92 30.26
C MET A 376 -13.87 28.92 30.46
N ILE A 377 -13.72 27.71 29.93
CA ILE A 377 -14.70 26.62 30.02
C ILE A 377 -14.12 25.35 30.64
N ASP A 378 -12.86 25.37 31.04
CA ASP A 378 -12.10 24.23 31.59
C ASP A 378 -12.23 22.97 30.74
N TYR A 379 -11.92 23.10 29.43
CA TYR A 379 -12.09 22.01 28.49
C TYR A 379 -11.14 22.11 27.29
N ALA A 380 -10.70 20.95 26.78
CA ALA A 380 -9.85 20.86 25.61
C ALA A 380 -10.58 20.26 24.41
N TYR A 381 -10.67 20.98 23.30
CA TYR A 381 -11.26 20.53 22.05
C TYR A 381 -10.67 21.30 20.84
N GLY A 382 -11.18 21.10 19.63
CA GLY A 382 -10.54 21.59 18.40
C GLY A 382 -10.55 23.12 18.21
N HIS A 383 -11.38 23.88 18.94
CA HIS A 383 -11.47 25.32 18.78
C HIS A 383 -10.18 26.03 19.21
N MET A 384 -9.63 26.88 18.33
CA MET A 384 -8.35 27.60 18.51
C MET A 384 -7.12 26.68 18.64
N GLY A 385 -7.24 25.39 18.41
CA GLY A 385 -6.09 24.52 18.30
C GLY A 385 -5.21 24.86 17.10
N ILE A 386 -3.96 24.41 17.13
CA ILE A 386 -3.10 24.47 15.95
C ILE A 386 -3.76 23.64 14.85
N ILE A 387 -3.69 24.11 13.61
CA ILE A 387 -4.24 23.41 12.46
C ILE A 387 -3.09 23.09 11.50
N LEU A 388 -2.99 21.83 11.12
CA LEU A 388 -2.15 21.42 10.01
C LEU A 388 -3.00 21.47 8.74
N TYR A 389 -2.87 22.55 7.99
CA TYR A 389 -3.61 22.76 6.75
C TYR A 389 -2.97 22.08 5.57
N HIS A 390 -3.77 21.43 4.74
CA HIS A 390 -3.36 21.06 3.39
C HIS A 390 -3.35 22.31 2.51
N LYS A 391 -2.20 22.69 2.00
CA LYS A 391 -1.94 23.95 1.27
C LYS A 391 -2.90 24.16 0.10
N GLN A 392 -3.00 23.16 -0.78
CA GLN A 392 -3.80 23.30 -1.99
C GLN A 392 -5.30 23.48 -1.69
N MET A 393 -5.84 22.76 -0.70
CA MET A 393 -7.25 22.91 -0.29
C MET A 393 -7.54 24.33 0.18
N VAL A 394 -6.61 24.97 0.89
CA VAL A 394 -6.77 26.38 1.31
C VAL A 394 -6.73 27.32 0.10
N LEU A 395 -5.82 27.11 -0.83
CA LEU A 395 -5.68 27.98 -2.02
C LEU A 395 -6.89 27.88 -2.94
N ASP A 396 -7.42 26.68 -3.15
CA ASP A 396 -8.53 26.41 -4.07
C ASP A 396 -9.91 26.74 -3.48
N ALA A 397 -9.98 27.05 -2.18
CA ALA A 397 -11.25 27.37 -1.52
C ALA A 397 -11.97 28.52 -2.21
N LYS A 398 -13.17 28.25 -2.74
CA LYS A 398 -14.07 29.26 -3.38
C LYS A 398 -15.24 29.59 -2.50
N GLU A 399 -15.78 28.60 -1.82
CA GLU A 399 -16.97 28.72 -0.96
C GLU A 399 -16.65 28.08 0.40
N TRP A 400 -17.22 28.61 1.45
CA TRP A 400 -17.10 28.11 2.82
C TRP A 400 -18.31 28.53 3.68
N GLY A 401 -18.54 27.77 4.74
CA GLY A 401 -19.54 28.04 5.74
C GLY A 401 -19.04 28.90 6.90
N PRO A 402 -19.80 28.95 8.01
CA PRO A 402 -19.44 29.71 9.22
C PRO A 402 -18.10 29.28 9.88
N ASP A 403 -17.65 28.08 9.59
CA ASP A 403 -16.30 27.62 9.92
C ASP A 403 -15.54 27.28 8.65
N PHE A 404 -14.52 28.07 8.33
CA PHE A 404 -13.70 27.86 7.13
C PHE A 404 -13.04 26.48 7.13
N THR A 405 -12.37 26.12 8.23
CA THR A 405 -11.60 24.86 8.30
C THR A 405 -12.52 23.65 8.17
N CYS A 406 -13.64 23.66 8.89
CA CYS A 406 -14.62 22.57 8.90
C CYS A 406 -15.54 22.55 7.65
N SER A 407 -15.39 23.49 6.73
CA SER A 407 -16.05 23.45 5.41
C SER A 407 -15.35 22.48 4.44
N PHE A 408 -14.23 21.91 4.83
CA PHE A 408 -13.44 20.95 4.09
C PHE A 408 -13.29 19.63 4.88
N PRO A 409 -12.78 18.56 4.28
CA PRO A 409 -12.45 17.35 5.02
C PRO A 409 -11.50 17.65 6.18
N VAL A 410 -11.90 17.29 7.39
CA VAL A 410 -11.11 17.51 8.62
C VAL A 410 -10.97 16.25 9.45
N LYS A 411 -9.87 16.15 10.19
CA LYS A 411 -9.67 15.17 11.25
C LYS A 411 -9.24 15.84 12.53
N LEU A 412 -9.84 15.44 13.64
CA LEU A 412 -9.40 15.87 14.96
C LEU A 412 -8.24 14.98 15.43
N VAL A 413 -7.14 15.60 15.82
CA VAL A 413 -5.99 14.91 16.42
C VAL A 413 -6.11 14.99 17.94
N ASP A 414 -6.10 13.83 18.59
CA ASP A 414 -6.22 13.74 20.05
C ASP A 414 -4.90 14.10 20.76
N GLN A 415 -4.46 15.34 20.56
CA GLN A 415 -3.29 15.92 21.20
C GLN A 415 -3.58 17.37 21.51
N ILE A 416 -3.28 17.81 22.73
CA ILE A 416 -3.33 19.22 23.11
C ILE A 416 -2.12 19.93 22.54
N SER A 417 -2.37 20.96 21.73
CA SER A 417 -1.32 21.75 21.07
C SER A 417 -1.00 23.07 21.79
N ASN A 418 -1.99 23.65 22.44
CA ASN A 418 -1.88 24.99 22.99
C ASN A 418 -2.96 25.28 24.02
N THR A 419 -2.79 26.39 24.74
CA THR A 419 -3.80 26.99 25.63
C THR A 419 -4.29 28.30 25.03
N ALA A 420 -5.61 28.45 24.98
CA ALA A 420 -6.24 29.66 24.45
C ALA A 420 -5.96 30.88 25.33
N ASN A 421 -5.66 32.01 24.69
CA ASN A 421 -5.41 33.29 25.36
C ASN A 421 -6.05 34.46 24.58
N TYR A 422 -7.40 34.55 24.62
CA TYR A 422 -8.18 35.55 23.89
C TYR A 422 -8.91 36.55 24.79
N PHE A 423 -8.77 36.43 26.10
CA PHE A 423 -9.52 37.16 27.12
C PHE A 423 -8.82 38.43 27.60
N HIS A 424 -8.17 39.15 26.72
CA HIS A 424 -7.49 40.42 27.04
C HIS A 424 -8.45 41.57 27.32
N THR A 425 -9.64 41.51 26.69
CA THR A 425 -10.72 42.51 26.92
C THR A 425 -12.09 41.82 26.98
N PRO A 426 -13.06 42.43 27.67
CA PRO A 426 -14.43 41.95 27.70
C PRO A 426 -15.03 41.68 26.32
N PHE A 427 -14.79 42.59 25.36
CA PHE A 427 -15.30 42.43 24.01
C PHE A 427 -14.66 41.24 23.27
N LEU A 428 -13.35 41.03 23.36
CA LEU A 428 -12.69 39.90 22.72
C LEU A 428 -13.17 38.57 23.29
N THR A 429 -13.40 38.53 24.60
CA THR A 429 -13.96 37.34 25.29
C THR A 429 -15.36 37.05 24.79
N TYR A 430 -16.24 38.05 24.83
CA TYR A 430 -17.61 37.96 24.32
C TYR A 430 -17.67 37.53 22.85
N ARG A 431 -16.88 38.20 22.00
CA ARG A 431 -16.83 37.92 20.56
C ARG A 431 -16.38 36.46 20.27
N THR A 432 -15.39 35.97 21.00
CA THR A 432 -14.91 34.60 20.79
C THR A 432 -15.98 33.60 21.19
N ALA A 433 -16.65 33.82 22.35
CA ALA A 433 -17.75 32.98 22.80
C ALA A 433 -18.92 32.99 21.81
N PHE A 434 -19.32 34.18 21.34
CA PHE A 434 -20.41 34.32 20.35
C PHE A 434 -20.14 33.53 19.08
N ARG A 435 -18.97 33.74 18.47
CA ARG A 435 -18.62 33.10 17.23
C ARG A 435 -18.59 31.56 17.33
N GLU A 436 -18.05 31.06 18.42
CA GLU A 436 -17.95 29.60 18.62
C GLU A 436 -19.31 29.00 18.94
N CYS A 437 -20.09 29.65 19.82
CA CYS A 437 -21.37 29.12 20.23
C CYS A 437 -22.44 29.19 19.12
N VAL A 438 -22.34 30.12 18.15
CA VAL A 438 -23.17 30.10 16.93
C VAL A 438 -22.92 28.80 16.15
N LYS A 439 -21.66 28.40 15.97
CA LYS A 439 -21.32 27.16 15.25
C LYS A 439 -21.81 25.91 15.99
N LEU A 440 -21.61 25.87 17.30
CA LEU A 440 -22.04 24.74 18.15
C LEU A 440 -23.58 24.64 18.21
N ALA A 441 -24.27 25.74 18.40
CA ALA A 441 -25.74 25.75 18.51
C ALA A 441 -26.42 25.41 17.18
N SER A 442 -25.88 25.86 16.06
CA SER A 442 -26.43 25.59 14.73
C SER A 442 -26.07 24.19 14.18
N ASN A 443 -25.15 23.48 14.83
CA ASN A 443 -24.61 22.21 14.32
C ASN A 443 -24.12 22.30 12.84
N CYS A 444 -23.60 23.46 12.43
CA CYS A 444 -23.20 23.70 11.04
C CYS A 444 -21.91 23.01 10.63
N ILE A 445 -21.20 22.36 11.56
CA ILE A 445 -19.97 21.62 11.29
C ILE A 445 -20.33 20.21 10.81
N GLN A 446 -20.03 19.92 9.56
CA GLN A 446 -20.30 18.61 8.96
C GLN A 446 -19.50 17.51 9.66
N GLY A 447 -20.15 16.39 9.94
CA GLY A 447 -19.51 15.22 10.55
C GLY A 447 -19.16 15.38 12.04
N SER A 448 -19.57 16.48 12.68
CA SER A 448 -19.41 16.65 14.13
C SER A 448 -20.46 15.85 14.91
N ASP A 449 -20.08 15.43 16.12
CA ASP A 449 -21.01 14.77 17.05
C ASP A 449 -21.91 15.83 17.71
N HIS A 450 -23.21 15.79 17.41
CA HIS A 450 -24.20 16.72 17.95
C HIS A 450 -24.32 16.64 19.47
N VAL A 451 -24.10 15.47 20.06
CA VAL A 451 -24.13 15.32 21.53
C VAL A 451 -22.93 16.03 22.14
N GLU A 452 -21.76 15.84 21.55
CA GLU A 452 -20.53 16.51 21.99
C GLU A 452 -20.64 18.05 21.79
N ASN A 453 -21.15 18.51 20.65
CA ASN A 453 -21.41 19.94 20.44
C ASN A 453 -22.32 20.54 21.52
N THR A 454 -23.38 19.83 21.91
CA THR A 454 -24.26 20.25 22.99
C THR A 454 -23.56 20.31 24.34
N ASN A 455 -22.71 19.31 24.62
CA ASN A 455 -21.92 19.27 25.86
C ASN A 455 -20.93 20.43 25.93
N ILE A 456 -20.25 20.73 24.84
CA ILE A 456 -19.31 21.86 24.75
C ILE A 456 -20.09 23.20 24.89
N LEU A 457 -21.21 23.35 24.18
CA LEU A 457 -22.06 24.56 24.29
C LEU A 457 -22.52 24.81 25.72
N ASN A 458 -22.90 23.75 26.45
CA ASN A 458 -23.28 23.86 27.86
C ASN A 458 -22.10 24.35 28.73
N LYS A 459 -20.86 23.95 28.46
CA LYS A 459 -19.69 24.47 29.17
C LYS A 459 -19.49 25.97 28.94
N TRP A 460 -19.72 26.45 27.71
CA TRP A 460 -19.69 27.87 27.40
C TRP A 460 -20.80 28.66 28.13
N LEU A 461 -22.02 28.17 28.13
CA LEU A 461 -23.19 28.79 28.80
C LEU A 461 -23.00 28.81 30.33
N HIS A 462 -22.25 27.90 30.92
CA HIS A 462 -22.01 27.81 32.36
C HIS A 462 -20.58 28.25 32.78
N SER A 463 -19.87 28.93 31.89
CA SER A 463 -18.56 29.50 32.22
C SER A 463 -18.62 30.41 33.46
N LYS A 464 -17.55 30.44 34.25
CA LYS A 464 -17.43 31.38 35.37
C LYS A 464 -17.24 32.81 34.91
N ASP A 465 -16.73 33.03 33.72
CA ASP A 465 -16.55 34.36 33.14
C ASP A 465 -17.84 34.90 32.58
N GLU A 466 -18.18 36.14 32.96
CA GLU A 466 -19.44 36.79 32.60
C GLU A 466 -19.54 37.05 31.09
N TRP A 467 -18.49 37.53 30.44
CA TRP A 467 -18.54 37.89 29.04
C TRP A 467 -18.56 36.66 28.14
N THR A 468 -17.93 35.57 28.58
CA THR A 468 -18.06 34.26 27.95
C THR A 468 -19.51 33.79 27.96
N ARG A 469 -20.21 33.87 29.10
CA ARG A 469 -21.62 33.45 29.20
C ARG A 469 -22.52 34.33 28.34
N ARG A 470 -22.34 35.67 28.39
CA ARG A 470 -23.14 36.62 27.59
C ARG A 470 -23.00 36.36 26.09
N GLY A 471 -21.77 36.17 25.59
CA GLY A 471 -21.52 35.83 24.21
C GLY A 471 -22.16 34.51 23.79
N ALA A 472 -22.06 33.49 24.64
CA ALA A 472 -22.68 32.17 24.40
C ALA A 472 -24.22 32.27 24.36
N TYR A 473 -24.82 33.02 25.30
CA TYR A 473 -26.25 33.24 25.36
C TYR A 473 -26.79 33.92 24.10
N ASP A 474 -26.15 35.05 23.69
CA ASP A 474 -26.56 35.79 22.51
C ASP A 474 -26.36 34.95 21.21
N ALA A 475 -25.37 34.07 21.17
CA ALA A 475 -25.16 33.13 20.06
C ALA A 475 -26.34 32.16 19.94
N VAL A 476 -26.73 31.51 21.03
CA VAL A 476 -27.89 30.58 21.04
C VAL A 476 -29.15 31.30 20.62
N LYS A 477 -29.39 32.53 21.15
CA LYS A 477 -30.53 33.36 20.76
C LYS A 477 -30.49 33.69 19.26
N HIS A 478 -29.33 34.09 18.74
CA HIS A 478 -29.15 34.40 17.32
C HIS A 478 -29.52 33.22 16.42
N VAL A 479 -29.07 32.01 16.76
CA VAL A 479 -29.43 30.79 16.02
C VAL A 479 -30.91 30.47 16.11
N ASN A 480 -31.51 30.58 17.30
CA ASN A 480 -32.94 30.31 17.52
C ASN A 480 -33.85 31.33 16.78
N ASP A 481 -33.39 32.57 16.67
CA ASP A 481 -34.09 33.62 15.93
C ASP A 481 -33.86 33.52 14.40
N SER A 482 -33.28 32.43 13.91
CA SER A 482 -32.92 32.17 12.49
C SER A 482 -32.01 33.25 11.89
N GLY A 483 -31.09 33.75 12.70
CA GLY A 483 -30.06 34.71 12.27
C GLY A 483 -29.11 34.13 11.22
N ASP A 484 -28.56 35.00 10.38
CA ASP A 484 -27.56 34.62 9.38
C ASP A 484 -26.26 34.13 10.07
N LEU A 485 -25.91 32.86 9.87
CA LEU A 485 -24.74 32.25 10.48
C LEU A 485 -23.40 32.89 10.01
N MET A 486 -23.39 33.51 8.81
CA MET A 486 -22.22 34.20 8.28
C MET A 486 -21.88 35.50 9.03
N GLN A 487 -22.80 36.02 9.82
CA GLN A 487 -22.56 37.18 10.68
C GLN A 487 -21.51 36.93 11.78
N VAL A 488 -21.06 35.68 11.98
CA VAL A 488 -19.89 35.38 12.82
C VAL A 488 -18.58 36.03 12.32
N PHE A 489 -18.54 36.43 11.05
CA PHE A 489 -17.41 37.16 10.46
C PHE A 489 -17.57 38.67 10.51
N ASP A 490 -18.78 39.18 10.81
CA ASP A 490 -19.08 40.60 10.86
C ASP A 490 -18.72 41.18 12.23
N TRP A 491 -17.65 41.98 12.25
CA TRP A 491 -17.15 42.60 13.48
C TRP A 491 -18.14 43.62 14.05
N GLU A 492 -18.71 44.48 13.18
CA GLU A 492 -19.62 45.55 13.60
C GLU A 492 -20.94 44.99 14.15
N PHE A 493 -21.44 43.93 13.50
CA PHE A 493 -22.60 43.20 13.99
C PHE A 493 -22.38 42.66 15.41
N ILE A 494 -21.26 42.00 15.66
CA ILE A 494 -20.96 41.40 16.98
C ILE A 494 -20.74 42.51 18.01
N GLU A 495 -20.09 43.62 17.63
CA GLU A 495 -19.93 44.79 18.50
C GLU A 495 -21.26 45.43 18.89
N SER A 496 -22.20 45.54 17.95
CA SER A 496 -23.57 46.02 18.23
C SER A 496 -24.30 45.14 19.26
N LYS A 497 -24.15 43.83 19.18
CA LYS A 497 -24.70 42.88 20.17
C LYS A 497 -24.06 43.04 21.55
N TYR A 498 -22.73 43.19 21.58
CA TYR A 498 -21.98 43.42 22.82
C TYR A 498 -22.40 44.71 23.50
N SER A 499 -22.64 45.79 22.73
CA SER A 499 -23.02 47.11 23.25
C SER A 499 -24.35 47.13 24.00
N VAL A 500 -25.21 46.15 23.79
CA VAL A 500 -26.47 46.00 24.54
C VAL A 500 -26.22 45.64 26.01
N TRP A 501 -25.06 45.11 26.33
CA TRP A 501 -24.67 44.69 27.67
C TRP A 501 -23.89 45.76 28.48
N LEU A 502 -23.46 46.82 27.82
CA LEU A 502 -22.75 47.95 28.45
C LEU A 502 -23.75 48.96 29.02
#